data_42f6e4f71dea00c20cabac59bc559743
#
_entry.id   42f6e4f71dea00c20cabac59bc559743
#
_cell.length_a   1.000
_cell.length_b   1.000
_cell.length_c   1.000
_cell.angle_alpha   90.00
_cell.angle_beta   90.00
_cell.angle_gamma   90.00
#
_symmetry.space_group_name_H-M   'P 1'
#
loop_
_entity.id
_entity.type
_entity.pdbx_description
1 polymer ?
#
loop_
_entity_poly.entity_id
_entity_poly.type
_entity_poly.pdbx_seq_one_letter_code
_entity_poly.pdbx_strand_id
1 'polypeptide(L)'
;MLNSTAKRRLTALIVLLPALFLGVDMENAEAQIAGVARDGFQYETMRSPAMGLRGVVATSQPLAANAGLDILKKGGNAIDAAVATAAVLTLVEPNSTSIGGDAFIMIYIAEEDKLVGINASGRAPYTMTLDALNERLDKHDMNRISGIYSVSVPGAVDGWFEVLEKYGTMTMAEVLEPAIYYAENGFPVSPIIAGAWRGLERNQEPSTRAALLINGDRAPRAGDIFRNPDLAHSFRLMAEQGRDAFYKGPIAEAIVAYS
;
A
#
# COMPACT_ATOMS: atom_id res chain seq x y z
N MET A 1 50.35 -48.90 -5.50
CA MET A 1 49.94 -47.85 -6.43
C MET A 1 48.87 -48.40 -7.36
N LEU A 2 47.64 -48.11 -7.12
CA LEU A 2 46.54 -48.54 -7.99
C LEU A 2 46.46 -47.66 -9.21
N ASN A 3 46.38 -48.28 -10.38
CA ASN A 3 46.42 -47.68 -11.71
C ASN A 3 45.24 -46.67 -11.88
N SER A 4 45.50 -45.53 -12.55
CA SER A 4 44.56 -44.42 -12.73
C SER A 4 43.19 -44.82 -13.31
N THR A 5 43.13 -45.91 -14.08
CA THR A 5 41.91 -46.47 -14.66
C THR A 5 41.01 -47.14 -13.61
N ALA A 6 41.58 -47.72 -12.56
CA ALA A 6 40.78 -48.34 -11.47
C ALA A 6 40.15 -47.27 -10.58
N LYS A 7 40.84 -46.13 -10.34
CA LYS A 7 40.27 -44.99 -9.59
C LYS A 7 39.07 -44.31 -10.31
N ARG A 8 39.16 -44.20 -11.65
CA ARG A 8 38.04 -43.62 -12.44
C ARG A 8 36.80 -44.53 -12.46
N ARG A 9 37.01 -45.87 -12.48
CA ARG A 9 35.90 -46.83 -12.43
C ARG A 9 35.25 -46.90 -11.03
N LEU A 10 36.04 -46.74 -9.96
CA LEU A 10 35.53 -46.73 -8.60
C LEU A 10 34.72 -45.45 -8.29
N THR A 11 35.20 -44.28 -8.78
CA THR A 11 34.50 -43.02 -8.63
C THR A 11 33.16 -42.98 -9.41
N ALA A 12 33.14 -43.56 -10.61
CA ALA A 12 31.91 -43.69 -11.40
C ALA A 12 30.89 -44.65 -10.75
N LEU A 13 31.36 -45.69 -10.07
CA LEU A 13 30.47 -46.64 -9.38
C LEU A 13 29.85 -46.05 -8.10
N ILE A 14 30.59 -45.17 -7.40
CA ILE A 14 30.07 -44.51 -6.19
C ILE A 14 29.04 -43.41 -6.53
N VAL A 15 29.15 -42.78 -7.70
CA VAL A 15 28.17 -41.76 -8.15
C VAL A 15 26.89 -42.41 -8.72
N LEU A 16 26.96 -43.63 -9.26
CA LEU A 16 25.81 -44.34 -9.80
C LEU A 16 24.97 -45.09 -8.76
N LEU A 17 25.56 -45.50 -7.62
CA LEU A 17 24.80 -46.22 -6.58
C LEU A 17 23.68 -45.39 -5.89
N PRO A 18 23.84 -44.09 -5.60
CA PRO A 18 22.74 -43.30 -5.04
C PRO A 18 21.61 -43.07 -6.04
N ALA A 19 21.90 -42.97 -7.33
CA ALA A 19 20.86 -42.76 -8.35
C ALA A 19 19.97 -43.99 -8.59
N LEU A 20 20.51 -45.21 -8.38
CA LEU A 20 19.71 -46.45 -8.51
C LEU A 20 18.87 -46.75 -7.29
N PHE A 21 19.17 -46.18 -6.10
CA PHE A 21 18.42 -46.46 -4.87
C PHE A 21 17.28 -45.47 -4.59
N LEU A 22 17.20 -44.35 -5.29
CA LEU A 22 16.17 -43.37 -5.02
C LEU A 22 14.93 -43.46 -5.92
N GLY A 23 14.99 -44.24 -7.03
CA GLY A 23 13.81 -44.43 -7.90
C GLY A 23 13.04 -43.12 -8.21
N VAL A 24 13.69 -41.99 -8.04
CA VAL A 24 13.08 -40.69 -8.26
C VAL A 24 13.17 -40.39 -9.73
N ASP A 25 12.05 -40.52 -10.39
CA ASP A 25 11.87 -40.06 -11.76
C ASP A 25 12.15 -38.56 -11.77
N MET A 26 13.30 -38.17 -12.39
CA MET A 26 13.77 -36.78 -12.39
C MET A 26 12.76 -35.82 -13.05
N GLU A 27 11.95 -36.32 -14.01
CA GLU A 27 10.83 -35.56 -14.59
C GLU A 27 9.72 -35.27 -13.55
N ASN A 28 9.46 -36.21 -12.63
CA ASN A 28 8.50 -36.00 -11.56
C ASN A 28 9.05 -35.14 -10.42
N ALA A 29 10.37 -35.12 -10.20
CA ALA A 29 10.99 -34.26 -9.19
C ALA A 29 10.93 -32.77 -9.58
N GLU A 30 11.15 -32.44 -10.83
CA GLU A 30 11.00 -31.07 -11.33
C GLU A 30 9.53 -30.61 -11.28
N ALA A 31 8.58 -31.47 -11.60
CA ALA A 31 7.16 -31.18 -11.50
C ALA A 31 6.69 -30.98 -10.04
N GLN A 32 7.29 -31.71 -9.08
CA GLN A 32 7.00 -31.51 -7.65
C GLN A 32 7.61 -30.21 -7.08
N ILE A 33 8.78 -29.82 -7.56
CA ILE A 33 9.45 -28.56 -7.17
C ILE A 33 8.76 -27.38 -7.84
N ALA A 34 8.26 -27.53 -9.06
CA ALA A 34 7.54 -26.48 -9.79
C ALA A 34 6.12 -26.18 -9.28
N GLY A 35 5.63 -26.91 -8.28
CA GLY A 35 4.34 -26.63 -7.64
C GLY A 35 3.17 -26.75 -8.63
N VAL A 36 3.14 -27.84 -9.41
CA VAL A 36 1.98 -28.13 -10.27
C VAL A 36 0.77 -28.36 -9.39
N ALA A 37 -0.20 -27.45 -9.42
CA ALA A 37 -1.49 -27.65 -8.78
C ALA A 37 -2.19 -28.86 -9.40
N ARG A 38 -2.82 -29.67 -8.57
CA ARG A 38 -3.86 -30.57 -9.02
C ARG A 38 -4.89 -29.70 -9.76
N ASP A 39 -5.29 -30.08 -10.96
CA ASP A 39 -6.27 -29.39 -11.82
C ASP A 39 -5.69 -28.45 -12.90
N GLY A 40 -4.41 -28.58 -13.25
CA GLY A 40 -3.83 -27.90 -14.43
C GLY A 40 -3.50 -26.42 -14.23
N PHE A 41 -3.55 -25.92 -13.02
CA PHE A 41 -3.05 -24.57 -12.71
C PHE A 41 -1.52 -24.61 -12.59
N GLN A 42 -0.82 -23.93 -13.49
CA GLN A 42 0.60 -23.63 -13.35
C GLN A 42 0.76 -22.35 -12.54
N TYR A 43 1.45 -22.42 -11.40
CA TYR A 43 1.86 -21.22 -10.69
C TYR A 43 3.17 -20.71 -11.32
N GLU A 44 3.15 -19.54 -11.92
CA GLU A 44 4.34 -18.86 -12.43
C GLU A 44 5.31 -18.46 -11.31
N THR A 45 4.86 -18.49 -10.06
CA THR A 45 5.68 -18.18 -8.89
C THR A 45 5.78 -19.40 -7.99
N MET A 46 6.98 -19.64 -7.43
CA MET A 46 7.28 -20.73 -6.47
C MET A 46 6.58 -20.52 -5.09
N ARG A 47 5.53 -19.72 -4.99
CA ARG A 47 4.80 -19.47 -3.75
C ARG A 47 3.41 -20.06 -3.82
N SER A 48 3.03 -20.78 -2.75
CA SER A 48 1.63 -21.15 -2.56
C SER A 48 0.75 -19.91 -2.45
N PRO A 49 -0.51 -19.98 -2.93
CA PRO A 49 -1.49 -18.92 -2.70
C PRO A 49 -1.64 -18.63 -1.21
N ALA A 50 -1.79 -17.36 -0.85
CA ALA A 50 -2.16 -17.00 0.50
C ALA A 50 -3.61 -17.42 0.78
N MET A 51 -3.83 -18.13 1.88
CA MET A 51 -5.15 -18.61 2.28
C MET A 51 -5.44 -18.18 3.71
N GLY A 52 -6.68 -17.82 4.01
CA GLY A 52 -7.10 -17.37 5.33
C GLY A 52 -8.52 -17.83 5.67
N LEU A 53 -8.74 -18.22 6.91
CA LEU A 53 -10.06 -18.67 7.40
C LEU A 53 -11.07 -17.51 7.53
N ARG A 54 -10.60 -16.29 7.75
CA ARG A 54 -11.44 -15.11 8.00
C ARG A 54 -11.40 -14.09 6.86
N GLY A 55 -10.60 -14.34 5.85
CA GLY A 55 -10.36 -13.45 4.73
C GLY A 55 -8.89 -13.31 4.41
N VAL A 56 -8.61 -12.59 3.37
CA VAL A 56 -7.25 -12.25 2.91
C VAL A 56 -7.17 -10.76 2.64
N VAL A 57 -5.98 -10.20 2.82
CA VAL A 57 -5.68 -8.81 2.47
C VAL A 57 -4.52 -8.82 1.48
N ALA A 58 -4.71 -8.20 0.33
CA ALA A 58 -3.70 -8.09 -0.70
C ALA A 58 -3.48 -6.60 -1.04
N THR A 59 -2.24 -6.16 -0.93
CA THR A 59 -1.84 -4.80 -1.26
C THR A 59 -0.34 -4.78 -1.60
N SER A 60 0.16 -3.67 -2.12
CA SER A 60 1.55 -3.48 -2.55
C SER A 60 2.57 -3.55 -1.41
N GLN A 61 2.14 -3.29 -0.16
CA GLN A 61 3.06 -3.13 0.98
C GLN A 61 2.69 -4.06 2.15
N PRO A 62 3.64 -4.91 2.61
CA PRO A 62 3.36 -5.91 3.64
C PRO A 62 2.85 -5.36 4.99
N LEU A 63 3.34 -4.19 5.44
CA LEU A 63 2.87 -3.58 6.69
C LEU A 63 1.40 -3.16 6.61
N ALA A 64 0.98 -2.65 5.45
CA ALA A 64 -0.43 -2.33 5.20
C ALA A 64 -1.30 -3.59 5.14
N ALA A 65 -0.80 -4.66 4.50
CA ALA A 65 -1.50 -5.95 4.51
C ALA A 65 -1.66 -6.50 5.93
N ASN A 66 -0.62 -6.39 6.78
CA ASN A 66 -0.68 -6.81 8.17
C ASN A 66 -1.71 -6.01 8.97
N ALA A 67 -1.78 -4.70 8.77
CA ALA A 67 -2.77 -3.85 9.44
C ALA A 67 -4.21 -4.31 9.12
N GLY A 68 -4.53 -4.51 7.84
CA GLY A 68 -5.84 -5.04 7.45
C GLY A 68 -6.12 -6.43 8.00
N LEU A 69 -5.12 -7.31 8.02
CA LEU A 69 -5.26 -8.65 8.60
C LEU A 69 -5.50 -8.61 10.11
N ASP A 70 -4.88 -7.66 10.83
CA ASP A 70 -5.09 -7.50 12.26
C ASP A 70 -6.51 -6.97 12.56
N ILE A 71 -7.05 -6.09 11.73
CA ILE A 71 -8.47 -5.70 11.80
C ILE A 71 -9.39 -6.90 11.61
N LEU A 72 -9.15 -7.76 10.60
CA LEU A 72 -9.94 -8.99 10.42
C LEU A 72 -9.84 -9.93 11.64
N LYS A 73 -8.66 -10.05 12.26
CA LYS A 73 -8.46 -10.86 13.47
C LYS A 73 -9.20 -10.29 14.68
N LYS A 74 -9.29 -8.96 14.81
CA LYS A 74 -10.05 -8.24 15.84
C LYS A 74 -11.57 -8.36 15.66
N GLY A 75 -12.04 -8.93 14.54
CA GLY A 75 -13.46 -9.15 14.24
C GLY A 75 -14.08 -8.13 13.29
N GLY A 76 -13.29 -7.20 12.76
CA GLY A 76 -13.72 -6.30 11.70
C GLY A 76 -14.02 -7.05 10.39
N ASN A 77 -14.82 -6.45 9.54
CA ASN A 77 -15.15 -6.99 8.22
C ASN A 77 -14.15 -6.55 7.13
N ALA A 78 -14.43 -6.88 5.88
CA ALA A 78 -13.56 -6.54 4.75
C ALA A 78 -13.44 -5.03 4.53
N ILE A 79 -14.47 -4.25 4.85
CA ILE A 79 -14.46 -2.79 4.70
C ILE A 79 -13.56 -2.16 5.76
N ASP A 80 -13.70 -2.57 7.02
CA ASP A 80 -12.84 -2.12 8.12
C ASP A 80 -11.36 -2.39 7.79
N ALA A 81 -11.07 -3.60 7.32
CA ALA A 81 -9.73 -4.01 6.91
C ALA A 81 -9.19 -3.20 5.72
N ALA A 82 -10.04 -2.90 4.72
CA ALA A 82 -9.66 -2.12 3.55
C ALA A 82 -9.30 -0.68 3.93
N VAL A 83 -10.10 -0.02 4.79
CA VAL A 83 -9.82 1.35 5.25
C VAL A 83 -8.55 1.39 6.09
N ALA A 84 -8.34 0.45 7.01
CA ALA A 84 -7.11 0.37 7.80
C ALA A 84 -5.87 0.16 6.91
N THR A 85 -5.98 -0.72 5.91
CA THR A 85 -4.93 -0.95 4.91
C THR A 85 -4.62 0.32 4.13
N ALA A 86 -5.66 1.01 3.62
CA ALA A 86 -5.52 2.26 2.88
C ALA A 86 -4.87 3.36 3.74
N ALA A 87 -5.28 3.50 5.00
CA ALA A 87 -4.69 4.46 5.92
C ALA A 87 -3.19 4.21 6.14
N VAL A 88 -2.78 2.95 6.38
CA VAL A 88 -1.36 2.61 6.53
C VAL A 88 -0.59 2.85 5.24
N LEU A 89 -1.17 2.57 4.07
CA LEU A 89 -0.52 2.85 2.78
C LEU A 89 -0.13 4.31 2.62
N THR A 90 -0.94 5.26 3.09
CA THR A 90 -0.61 6.69 2.98
C THR A 90 0.68 7.07 3.70
N LEU A 91 1.09 6.27 4.68
CA LEU A 91 2.33 6.46 5.42
C LEU A 91 3.49 5.67 4.79
N VAL A 92 3.25 4.40 4.44
CA VAL A 92 4.33 3.48 4.02
C VAL A 92 4.63 3.51 2.53
N GLU A 93 3.76 4.15 1.73
CA GLU A 93 3.92 4.44 0.29
C GLU A 93 3.56 5.90 -0.05
N PRO A 94 4.19 6.90 0.57
CA PRO A 94 3.78 8.30 0.42
C PRO A 94 4.00 8.88 -0.98
N ASN A 95 4.70 8.15 -1.83
CA ASN A 95 4.87 8.47 -3.24
C ASN A 95 3.67 8.06 -4.12
N SER A 96 2.76 7.24 -3.59
CA SER A 96 1.65 6.65 -4.35
C SER A 96 0.28 7.01 -3.79
N THR A 97 0.16 7.17 -2.46
CA THR A 97 -1.12 7.43 -1.79
C THR A 97 -0.99 8.49 -0.69
N SER A 98 -2.08 9.20 -0.40
CA SER A 98 -2.12 10.19 0.70
C SER A 98 -3.56 10.41 1.19
N ILE A 99 -3.71 11.01 2.38
CA ILE A 99 -5.02 11.49 2.87
C ILE A 99 -5.55 12.67 2.03
N GLY A 100 -4.67 13.36 1.30
CA GLY A 100 -5.00 14.42 0.37
C GLY A 100 -5.30 13.94 -1.06
N GLY A 101 -5.41 12.64 -1.26
CA GLY A 101 -5.63 12.02 -2.57
C GLY A 101 -7.07 11.62 -2.83
N ASP A 102 -7.23 10.75 -3.81
CA ASP A 102 -8.47 10.23 -4.32
C ASP A 102 -8.63 8.75 -4.00
N ALA A 103 -9.88 8.25 -4.09
CA ALA A 103 -10.15 6.82 -4.00
C ALA A 103 -11.29 6.40 -4.93
N PHE A 104 -11.16 5.22 -5.51
CA PHE A 104 -12.25 4.49 -6.16
C PHE A 104 -12.44 3.17 -5.41
N ILE A 105 -13.65 2.92 -4.96
CA ILE A 105 -13.94 1.80 -4.07
C ILE A 105 -14.98 0.91 -4.74
N MET A 106 -14.73 -0.39 -4.75
CA MET A 106 -15.68 -1.39 -5.26
C MET A 106 -15.93 -2.43 -4.18
N ILE A 107 -17.20 -2.65 -3.86
CA ILE A 107 -17.65 -3.54 -2.79
C ILE A 107 -18.62 -4.55 -3.38
N TYR A 108 -18.34 -5.85 -3.19
CA TYR A 108 -19.31 -6.90 -3.46
C TYR A 108 -19.95 -7.37 -2.16
N ILE A 109 -21.26 -7.23 -2.07
CA ILE A 109 -22.09 -7.63 -0.92
C ILE A 109 -22.68 -8.99 -1.26
N ALA A 110 -22.05 -10.06 -0.76
CA ALA A 110 -22.39 -11.45 -1.12
C ALA A 110 -23.83 -11.82 -0.72
N GLU A 111 -24.34 -11.33 0.41
CA GLU A 111 -25.69 -11.60 0.89
C GLU A 111 -26.78 -11.02 -0.02
N GLU A 112 -26.49 -9.93 -0.72
CA GLU A 112 -27.40 -9.25 -1.64
C GLU A 112 -27.11 -9.55 -3.11
N ASP A 113 -26.05 -10.30 -3.41
CA ASP A 113 -25.47 -10.47 -4.76
C ASP A 113 -25.32 -9.14 -5.49
N LYS A 114 -24.77 -8.15 -4.79
CA LYS A 114 -24.75 -6.77 -5.24
C LYS A 114 -23.33 -6.19 -5.29
N LEU A 115 -23.01 -5.57 -6.42
CA LEU A 115 -21.79 -4.77 -6.58
C LEU A 115 -22.11 -3.29 -6.38
N VAL A 116 -21.35 -2.63 -5.50
CA VAL A 116 -21.43 -1.20 -5.21
C VAL A 116 -20.13 -0.54 -5.60
N GLY A 117 -20.21 0.56 -6.35
CA GLY A 117 -19.07 1.42 -6.69
C GLY A 117 -19.21 2.78 -6.01
N ILE A 118 -18.11 3.28 -5.44
CA ILE A 118 -18.02 4.62 -4.86
C ILE A 118 -16.89 5.37 -5.55
N ASN A 119 -17.23 6.54 -6.07
CA ASN A 119 -16.26 7.48 -6.61
C ASN A 119 -15.96 8.55 -5.54
N ALA A 120 -14.80 8.44 -4.94
CA ALA A 120 -14.25 9.39 -3.98
C ALA A 120 -13.01 10.09 -4.58
N SER A 121 -13.09 10.51 -5.84
CA SER A 121 -12.00 11.21 -6.52
C SER A 121 -11.92 12.70 -6.18
N GLY A 122 -12.88 13.23 -5.46
CA GLY A 122 -12.96 14.65 -5.16
C GLY A 122 -13.45 15.49 -6.34
N ARG A 123 -13.69 16.75 -6.09
CA ARG A 123 -14.17 17.71 -7.09
C ARG A 123 -13.15 18.84 -7.27
N ALA A 124 -13.21 19.51 -8.41
CA ALA A 124 -12.49 20.77 -8.56
C ALA A 124 -13.01 21.78 -7.52
N PRO A 125 -12.11 22.58 -6.92
CA PRO A 125 -12.53 23.69 -6.06
C PRO A 125 -13.51 24.62 -6.77
N TYR A 126 -14.51 25.13 -6.08
CA TYR A 126 -15.54 26.00 -6.67
C TYR A 126 -14.96 27.28 -7.33
N THR A 127 -13.82 27.75 -6.82
CA THR A 127 -13.12 28.90 -7.37
C THR A 127 -12.30 28.58 -8.62
N MET A 128 -12.07 27.30 -8.92
CA MET A 128 -11.33 26.83 -10.10
C MET A 128 -12.28 26.71 -11.31
N THR A 129 -12.69 27.86 -11.83
CA THR A 129 -13.45 27.93 -13.07
C THR A 129 -12.51 27.92 -14.28
N LEU A 130 -13.02 27.60 -15.46
CA LEU A 130 -12.24 27.64 -16.69
C LEU A 130 -11.67 29.04 -16.95
N ASP A 131 -12.44 30.09 -16.66
CA ASP A 131 -12.00 31.49 -16.84
C ASP A 131 -10.86 31.82 -15.87
N ALA A 132 -11.03 31.50 -14.57
CA ALA A 132 -9.97 31.70 -13.56
C ALA A 132 -8.69 30.92 -13.92
N LEU A 133 -8.83 29.71 -14.46
CA LEU A 133 -7.69 28.92 -14.90
C LEU A 133 -7.00 29.54 -16.12
N ASN A 134 -7.77 30.00 -17.12
CA ASN A 134 -7.25 30.66 -18.32
C ASN A 134 -6.56 31.98 -18.03
N GLU A 135 -7.00 32.73 -17.00
CA GLU A 135 -6.35 33.96 -16.57
C GLU A 135 -4.98 33.74 -15.90
N ARG A 136 -4.81 32.57 -15.27
CA ARG A 136 -3.63 32.25 -14.45
C ARG A 136 -2.60 31.39 -15.17
N LEU A 137 -3.06 30.54 -16.09
CA LEU A 137 -2.17 29.72 -16.91
C LEU A 137 -1.84 30.48 -18.18
N ASP A 138 -0.56 30.56 -18.51
CA ASP A 138 -0.14 31.08 -19.82
C ASP A 138 -0.81 30.23 -20.91
N LYS A 139 -1.54 30.87 -21.83
CA LYS A 139 -2.39 30.21 -22.84
C LYS A 139 -1.67 29.17 -23.70
N HIS A 140 -0.34 29.18 -23.67
CA HIS A 140 0.50 28.25 -24.42
C HIS A 140 0.87 26.97 -23.68
N ASP A 141 0.55 26.83 -22.39
CA ASP A 141 0.99 25.67 -21.59
C ASP A 141 -0.14 24.97 -20.81
N MET A 142 -1.33 24.90 -21.40
CA MET A 142 -2.48 24.13 -20.85
C MET A 142 -2.17 22.64 -20.61
N ASN A 143 -1.09 22.12 -21.18
CA ASN A 143 -0.63 20.76 -20.95
C ASN A 143 0.20 20.58 -19.65
N ARG A 144 0.47 21.65 -18.93
CA ARG A 144 1.29 21.68 -17.71
C ARG A 144 0.55 22.22 -16.51
N ILE A 145 -0.67 21.78 -16.29
CA ILE A 145 -1.37 22.07 -15.04
C ILE A 145 -0.58 21.39 -13.93
N SER A 146 -0.01 22.17 -13.02
CA SER A 146 0.84 21.70 -11.92
C SER A 146 0.61 22.53 -10.66
N GLY A 147 1.13 22.02 -9.53
CA GLY A 147 0.95 22.69 -8.24
C GLY A 147 -0.52 22.69 -7.83
N ILE A 148 -0.96 23.77 -7.18
CA ILE A 148 -2.33 23.89 -6.64
C ILE A 148 -3.43 23.77 -7.71
N TYR A 149 -3.14 24.13 -8.95
CA TYR A 149 -4.11 24.04 -10.04
C TYR A 149 -4.40 22.60 -10.52
N SER A 150 -3.56 21.64 -10.13
CA SER A 150 -3.77 20.22 -10.41
C SER A 150 -4.44 19.45 -9.25
N VAL A 151 -4.73 20.13 -8.14
CA VAL A 151 -5.24 19.51 -6.92
C VAL A 151 -6.77 19.60 -6.89
N SER A 152 -7.43 18.45 -6.79
CA SER A 152 -8.85 18.37 -6.44
C SER A 152 -9.05 18.54 -4.94
N VAL A 153 -10.28 18.83 -4.51
CA VAL A 153 -10.63 18.70 -3.10
C VAL A 153 -10.45 17.23 -2.71
N PRO A 154 -9.65 16.90 -1.69
CA PRO A 154 -9.34 15.51 -1.35
C PRO A 154 -10.58 14.67 -1.12
N GLY A 155 -10.71 13.54 -1.81
CA GLY A 155 -11.89 12.68 -1.73
C GLY A 155 -11.68 11.39 -0.93
N ALA A 156 -10.44 10.91 -0.81
CA ALA A 156 -10.15 9.61 -0.20
C ALA A 156 -10.69 9.46 1.23
N VAL A 157 -10.47 10.46 2.08
CA VAL A 157 -10.94 10.46 3.47
C VAL A 157 -12.46 10.42 3.55
N ASP A 158 -13.15 11.18 2.68
CA ASP A 158 -14.60 11.15 2.57
C ASP A 158 -15.11 9.74 2.22
N GLY A 159 -14.46 9.11 1.24
CA GLY A 159 -14.75 7.73 0.87
C GLY A 159 -14.56 6.74 2.01
N TRP A 160 -13.53 6.90 2.85
CA TRP A 160 -13.33 6.04 4.02
C TRP A 160 -14.47 6.17 5.04
N PHE A 161 -14.88 7.39 5.37
CA PHE A 161 -16.01 7.60 6.26
C PHE A 161 -17.31 7.04 5.69
N GLU A 162 -17.57 7.28 4.42
CA GLU A 162 -18.77 6.81 3.73
C GLU A 162 -18.90 5.28 3.74
N VAL A 163 -17.80 4.55 3.43
CA VAL A 163 -17.85 3.10 3.40
C VAL A 163 -17.91 2.48 4.78
N LEU A 164 -17.22 3.06 5.77
CA LEU A 164 -17.31 2.60 7.17
C LEU A 164 -18.70 2.82 7.74
N GLU A 165 -19.31 3.98 7.50
CA GLU A 165 -20.65 4.27 8.00
C GLU A 165 -21.72 3.33 7.42
N LYS A 166 -21.58 2.99 6.13
CA LYS A 166 -22.58 2.16 5.43
C LYS A 166 -22.36 0.66 5.55
N TYR A 167 -21.12 0.22 5.58
CA TYR A 167 -20.76 -1.19 5.38
C TYR A 167 -19.75 -1.70 6.40
N GLY A 168 -19.12 -0.83 7.19
CA GLY A 168 -18.18 -1.21 8.24
C GLY A 168 -18.87 -1.70 9.51
N THR A 169 -18.10 -2.30 10.39
CA THR A 169 -18.53 -2.79 11.70
C THR A 169 -17.71 -2.20 12.84
N MET A 170 -16.62 -1.51 12.50
CA MET A 170 -15.72 -0.85 13.46
C MET A 170 -15.79 0.67 13.32
N THR A 171 -15.35 1.36 14.35
CA THR A 171 -15.24 2.82 14.35
C THR A 171 -14.00 3.29 13.56
N MET A 172 -14.02 4.55 13.11
CA MET A 172 -12.85 5.17 12.48
C MET A 172 -11.63 5.14 13.40
N ALA A 173 -11.79 5.31 14.72
CA ALA A 173 -10.71 5.24 15.69
C ALA A 173 -10.05 3.86 15.72
N GLU A 174 -10.82 2.79 15.68
CA GLU A 174 -10.31 1.42 15.67
C GLU A 174 -9.56 1.09 14.37
N VAL A 175 -10.08 1.50 13.22
CA VAL A 175 -9.45 1.21 11.92
C VAL A 175 -8.22 2.08 11.66
N LEU A 176 -8.11 3.27 12.24
CA LEU A 176 -6.94 4.14 12.12
C LEU A 176 -5.82 3.81 13.12
N GLU A 177 -6.09 3.01 14.17
CA GLU A 177 -5.09 2.65 15.18
C GLU A 177 -3.76 2.15 14.60
N PRO A 178 -3.72 1.21 13.62
CA PRO A 178 -2.46 0.76 13.04
C PRO A 178 -1.69 1.87 12.30
N ALA A 179 -2.39 2.76 11.61
CA ALA A 179 -1.77 3.88 10.91
C ALA A 179 -1.17 4.89 11.88
N ILE A 180 -1.89 5.22 12.96
CA ILE A 180 -1.39 6.06 14.06
C ILE A 180 -0.14 5.42 14.69
N TYR A 181 -0.21 4.13 14.98
CA TYR A 181 0.92 3.39 15.57
C TYR A 181 2.19 3.50 14.74
N TYR A 182 2.13 3.21 13.44
CA TYR A 182 3.30 3.30 12.56
C TYR A 182 3.77 4.74 12.35
N ALA A 183 2.86 5.70 12.29
CA ALA A 183 3.20 7.10 12.11
C ALA A 183 3.98 7.67 13.32
N GLU A 184 3.63 7.26 14.53
CA GLU A 184 4.29 7.68 15.77
C GLU A 184 5.56 6.90 16.10
N ASN A 185 5.48 5.57 16.03
CA ASN A 185 6.58 4.70 16.44
C ASN A 185 7.59 4.45 15.32
N GLY A 186 7.17 4.67 14.08
CA GLY A 186 7.96 4.45 12.88
C GLY A 186 7.84 3.05 12.31
N PHE A 187 8.30 2.94 11.08
CA PHE A 187 8.35 1.68 10.33
C PHE A 187 9.66 1.58 9.54
N PRO A 188 10.18 0.38 9.31
CA PRO A 188 11.36 0.17 8.46
C PRO A 188 10.96 0.36 6.99
N VAL A 189 11.64 1.26 6.29
CA VAL A 189 11.40 1.52 4.87
C VAL A 189 11.92 0.36 4.03
N SER A 190 11.05 -0.20 3.17
CA SER A 190 11.43 -1.31 2.29
C SER A 190 12.33 -0.87 1.13
N PRO A 191 13.12 -1.77 0.51
CA PRO A 191 14.01 -1.42 -0.59
C PRO A 191 13.30 -0.82 -1.80
N ILE A 192 12.12 -1.34 -2.16
CA ILE A 192 11.33 -0.83 -3.30
C ILE A 192 10.87 0.58 -3.01
N ILE A 193 10.29 0.81 -1.84
CA ILE A 193 9.78 2.13 -1.44
C ILE A 193 10.91 3.14 -1.28
N ALA A 194 12.04 2.77 -0.70
CA ALA A 194 13.22 3.63 -0.64
C ALA A 194 13.68 4.08 -2.03
N GLY A 195 13.58 3.19 -3.03
CA GLY A 195 13.88 3.51 -4.43
C GLY A 195 12.94 4.58 -5.01
N ALA A 196 11.63 4.40 -4.81
CA ALA A 196 10.60 5.34 -5.28
C ALA A 196 10.67 6.69 -4.55
N TRP A 197 10.94 6.66 -3.24
CA TRP A 197 11.01 7.85 -2.39
C TRP A 197 12.08 8.85 -2.79
N ARG A 198 13.18 8.37 -3.38
CA ARG A 198 14.27 9.25 -3.89
C ARG A 198 13.81 10.35 -4.84
N GLY A 199 12.70 10.13 -5.54
CA GLY A 199 12.10 11.17 -6.38
C GLY A 199 11.73 12.45 -5.63
N LEU A 200 11.37 12.34 -4.35
CA LEU A 200 10.98 13.47 -3.50
C LEU A 200 12.16 14.37 -3.10
N GLU A 201 13.41 13.90 -3.18
CA GLU A 201 14.59 14.76 -2.93
C GLU A 201 14.67 15.97 -3.88
N ARG A 202 14.04 15.87 -5.05
CA ARG A 202 13.97 16.97 -6.04
C ARG A 202 12.89 17.98 -5.72
N ASN A 203 11.98 17.69 -4.79
CA ASN A 203 10.96 18.62 -4.37
C ASN A 203 11.62 19.80 -3.63
N GLN A 204 11.27 21.02 -4.01
CA GLN A 204 11.85 22.25 -3.43
C GLN A 204 10.94 22.87 -2.37
N GLU A 205 9.76 22.35 -2.19
CA GLU A 205 8.78 22.86 -1.24
C GLU A 205 9.21 22.51 0.20
N PRO A 206 9.41 23.52 1.10
CA PRO A 206 9.99 23.28 2.42
C PRO A 206 9.16 22.38 3.32
N SER A 207 7.83 22.49 3.31
CA SER A 207 6.96 21.68 4.15
C SER A 207 6.97 20.20 3.71
N THR A 208 6.95 19.93 2.40
CA THR A 208 7.08 18.60 1.85
C THR A 208 8.42 17.97 2.25
N ARG A 209 9.50 18.73 2.16
CA ARG A 209 10.84 18.24 2.57
C ARG A 209 10.90 17.95 4.06
N ALA A 210 10.34 18.81 4.90
CA ALA A 210 10.30 18.62 6.35
C ALA A 210 9.49 17.36 6.72
N ALA A 211 8.36 17.13 6.06
CA ALA A 211 7.46 16.03 6.37
C ALA A 211 7.93 14.66 5.83
N LEU A 212 8.60 14.65 4.66
CA LEU A 212 8.86 13.41 3.92
C LEU A 212 10.34 13.06 3.76
N LEU A 213 11.27 13.93 4.14
CA LEU A 213 12.70 13.63 4.06
C LEU A 213 13.32 13.54 5.45
N ILE A 214 14.31 12.71 5.61
CA ILE A 214 15.11 12.62 6.84
C ILE A 214 15.86 13.94 7.01
N ASN A 215 15.57 14.64 8.11
CA ASN A 215 16.07 15.98 8.42
C ASN A 215 15.81 17.02 7.31
N GLY A 216 14.78 16.84 6.51
CA GLY A 216 14.46 17.73 5.38
C GLY A 216 15.45 17.66 4.20
N ASP A 217 16.36 16.71 4.19
CA ASP A 217 17.48 16.66 3.25
C ASP A 217 17.42 15.46 2.29
N ARG A 218 17.37 14.25 2.81
CA ARG A 218 17.44 13.02 2.02
C ARG A 218 16.22 12.12 2.18
N ALA A 219 15.91 11.36 1.13
CA ALA A 219 14.96 10.27 1.23
C ALA A 219 15.44 9.17 2.21
N PRO A 220 14.52 8.49 2.90
CA PRO A 220 14.86 7.32 3.70
C PRO A 220 15.50 6.23 2.83
N ARG A 221 16.49 5.55 3.36
CA ARG A 221 17.11 4.36 2.76
C ARG A 221 16.39 3.09 3.24
N ALA A 222 16.60 2.00 2.52
CA ALA A 222 16.10 0.71 2.96
C ALA A 222 16.62 0.38 4.37
N GLY A 223 15.70 0.05 5.29
CA GLY A 223 15.98 -0.23 6.69
C GLY A 223 15.98 1.00 7.61
N ASP A 224 16.00 2.22 7.09
CA ASP A 224 15.80 3.41 7.94
C ASP A 224 14.41 3.36 8.59
N ILE A 225 14.33 3.79 9.84
CA ILE A 225 13.04 3.95 10.52
C ILE A 225 12.49 5.35 10.22
N PHE A 226 11.37 5.37 9.52
CA PHE A 226 10.68 6.61 9.21
C PHE A 226 9.47 6.82 10.13
N ARG A 227 9.21 8.06 10.51
CA ARG A 227 8.08 8.51 11.33
C ARG A 227 7.45 9.74 10.67
N ASN A 228 6.15 9.89 10.88
CA ASN A 228 5.42 11.10 10.48
C ASN A 228 4.42 11.51 11.58
N PRO A 229 4.89 12.21 12.62
CA PRO A 229 4.02 12.60 13.73
C PRO A 229 2.89 13.55 13.32
N ASP A 230 3.08 14.35 12.28
CA ASP A 230 2.03 15.27 11.78
C ASP A 230 0.89 14.48 11.13
N LEU A 231 1.21 13.41 10.39
CA LEU A 231 0.21 12.51 9.85
C LEU A 231 -0.50 11.74 10.96
N ALA A 232 0.24 11.31 12.01
CA ALA A 232 -0.37 10.70 13.20
C ALA A 232 -1.35 11.64 13.88
N HIS A 233 -0.99 12.93 14.02
CA HIS A 233 -1.89 13.95 14.57
C HIS A 233 -3.15 14.10 13.71
N SER A 234 -3.01 14.15 12.38
CA SER A 234 -4.15 14.21 11.47
C SER A 234 -5.07 13.00 11.61
N PHE A 235 -4.52 11.79 11.74
CA PHE A 235 -5.31 10.58 12.00
C PHE A 235 -6.03 10.62 13.35
N ARG A 236 -5.39 11.14 14.42
CA ARG A 236 -6.05 11.31 15.71
C ARG A 236 -7.21 12.28 15.65
N LEU A 237 -7.04 13.43 15.00
CA LEU A 237 -8.13 14.38 14.79
C LEU A 237 -9.31 13.73 14.08
N MET A 238 -9.07 12.95 13.02
CA MET A 238 -10.14 12.23 12.31
C MET A 238 -10.78 11.14 13.18
N ALA A 239 -10.01 10.44 14.00
CA ALA A 239 -10.49 9.41 14.91
C ALA A 239 -11.38 9.98 16.03
N GLU A 240 -11.03 11.15 16.56
CA GLU A 240 -11.69 11.78 17.71
C GLU A 240 -12.87 12.68 17.31
N GLN A 241 -12.72 13.44 16.21
CA GLN A 241 -13.66 14.48 15.81
C GLN A 241 -14.44 14.13 14.53
N GLY A 242 -14.11 12.99 13.91
CA GLY A 242 -14.80 12.51 12.74
C GLY A 242 -14.43 13.26 11.45
N ARG A 243 -15.27 13.10 10.44
CA ARG A 243 -15.12 13.63 9.08
C ARG A 243 -14.93 15.15 9.04
N ASP A 244 -15.60 15.88 9.91
CA ASP A 244 -15.56 17.34 9.94
C ASP A 244 -14.18 17.88 10.35
N ALA A 245 -13.36 17.12 11.10
CA ALA A 245 -11.97 17.49 11.39
C ALA A 245 -11.14 17.70 10.11
N PHE A 246 -11.41 16.86 9.08
CA PHE A 246 -10.69 16.94 7.81
C PHE A 246 -11.28 18.01 6.87
N TYR A 247 -12.61 18.14 6.80
CA TYR A 247 -13.28 18.97 5.77
C TYR A 247 -13.74 20.36 6.23
N LYS A 248 -13.85 20.59 7.55
CA LYS A 248 -14.34 21.85 8.14
C LYS A 248 -13.53 22.33 9.33
N GLY A 249 -12.68 21.46 9.88
CA GLY A 249 -11.89 21.70 11.07
C GLY A 249 -10.43 22.02 10.78
N PRO A 250 -9.52 21.73 11.75
CA PRO A 250 -8.12 22.18 11.70
C PRO A 250 -7.35 21.73 10.46
N ILE A 251 -7.67 20.55 9.91
CA ILE A 251 -6.98 20.03 8.71
C ILE A 251 -7.40 20.85 7.48
N ALA A 252 -8.72 21.11 7.32
CA ALA A 252 -9.20 21.97 6.24
C ALA A 252 -8.62 23.39 6.33
N GLU A 253 -8.61 23.95 7.52
CA GLU A 253 -8.05 25.30 7.78
C GLU A 253 -6.57 25.37 7.37
N ALA A 254 -5.77 24.37 7.74
CA ALA A 254 -4.37 24.27 7.36
C ALA A 254 -4.16 24.15 5.85
N ILE A 255 -4.97 23.32 5.17
CA ILE A 255 -4.92 23.17 3.71
C ILE A 255 -5.25 24.50 3.02
N VAL A 256 -6.34 25.15 3.42
CA VAL A 256 -6.76 26.43 2.83
C VAL A 256 -5.74 27.56 3.10
N ALA A 257 -5.16 27.60 4.31
CA ALA A 257 -4.15 28.60 4.64
C ALA A 257 -2.86 28.44 3.82
N TYR A 258 -2.57 27.21 3.38
CA TYR A 258 -1.39 26.89 2.58
C TYR A 258 -1.64 27.10 1.07
N SER A 259 -2.87 26.95 0.59
CA SER A 259 -3.27 27.05 -0.83
C SER A 259 -3.39 28.48 -1.30
#